data_cd7df79fa119649e3c5649c9423c1ae7
#
_entry.id   cd7df79fa119649e3c5649c9423c1ae7
#
_cell.length_a   1.000
_cell.length_b   1.000
_cell.length_c   1.000
_cell.angle_alpha   90.00
_cell.angle_beta   90.00
_cell.angle_gamma   90.00
#
_symmetry.space_group_name_H-M   'P 1'
#
loop_
_entity.id
_entity.type
_entity.pdbx_description
1 polymer ?
#
loop_
_entity_poly.entity_id
_entity_poly.type
_entity_poly.pdbx_seq_one_letter_code
_entity_poly.pdbx_strand_id
1 'polypeptide(L)'
;MKKTLKFIGYSVLAIILLLVVGVLLIRFVFRDEVANFAYELRGKEHIELLQMANQYQSDTINIAFELSSPADKAKEIRDYFQLDSLIKESNNTWDATLRIAQIAASIKHDNPDPRPIKYNAIDLWEWAKEHANGFNCRTHSIMLYELLLSVGIANRVITCSPKDTTDRDCHVVNSVWLPEKNKWVMVDSDKHAYCTDKNGNLLSLEEMRDRIIMQEYINFNSFTVDSINRKDLLHYYWAKNL
;
A
#
# COMPACT_ATOMS: atom_id res chain seq x y z
N MET A 1 16.94 32.83 -52.87
CA MET A 1 15.66 32.47 -52.25
C MET A 1 15.39 30.96 -52.19
N LYS A 2 15.32 30.19 -53.29
CA LYS A 2 14.99 28.74 -53.28
C LYS A 2 15.96 27.87 -52.44
N LYS A 3 17.28 28.15 -52.46
CA LYS A 3 18.29 27.41 -51.68
C LYS A 3 18.16 27.67 -50.16
N THR A 4 17.90 28.91 -49.75
CA THR A 4 17.72 29.32 -48.36
C THR A 4 16.45 28.71 -47.79
N LEU A 5 15.36 28.65 -48.54
CA LEU A 5 14.11 28.02 -48.13
C LEU A 5 14.26 26.51 -47.93
N LYS A 6 15.03 25.80 -48.77
CA LYS A 6 15.35 24.39 -48.61
C LYS A 6 16.22 24.14 -47.37
N PHE A 7 17.21 24.99 -47.07
CA PHE A 7 18.05 24.88 -45.92
C PHE A 7 17.24 25.07 -44.63
N ILE A 8 16.36 26.07 -44.57
CA ILE A 8 15.43 26.28 -43.46
C ILE A 8 14.53 25.04 -43.24
N GLY A 9 13.99 24.50 -44.35
CA GLY A 9 13.15 23.28 -44.30
C GLY A 9 13.89 22.07 -43.70
N TYR A 10 15.14 21.84 -44.12
CA TYR A 10 15.96 20.74 -43.56
C TYR A 10 16.31 20.97 -42.09
N SER A 11 16.58 22.20 -41.66
CA SER A 11 16.85 22.52 -40.25
C SER A 11 15.65 22.28 -39.39
N VAL A 12 14.46 22.69 -39.85
CA VAL A 12 13.20 22.43 -39.09
C VAL A 12 12.91 20.93 -39.00
N LEU A 13 13.11 20.20 -40.10
CA LEU A 13 12.92 18.74 -40.10
C LEU A 13 13.89 18.04 -39.15
N ALA A 14 15.15 18.45 -39.11
CA ALA A 14 16.15 17.92 -38.18
C ALA A 14 15.77 18.18 -36.69
N ILE A 15 15.28 19.38 -36.38
CA ILE A 15 14.82 19.73 -35.03
C ILE A 15 13.63 18.85 -34.63
N ILE A 16 12.64 18.69 -35.53
CA ILE A 16 11.49 17.82 -35.28
C ILE A 16 11.94 16.37 -35.04
N LEU A 17 12.86 15.87 -35.85
CA LEU A 17 13.40 14.52 -35.69
C LEU A 17 14.10 14.34 -34.33
N LEU A 18 14.92 15.32 -33.92
CA LEU A 18 15.60 15.31 -32.63
C LEU A 18 14.58 15.33 -31.44
N LEU A 19 13.50 16.11 -31.54
CA LEU A 19 12.44 16.14 -30.56
C LEU A 19 11.73 14.79 -30.47
N VAL A 20 11.40 14.19 -31.62
CA VAL A 20 10.75 12.86 -31.66
C VAL A 20 11.67 11.81 -31.03
N VAL A 21 12.97 11.80 -31.43
CA VAL A 21 13.96 10.88 -30.83
C VAL A 21 14.08 11.12 -29.31
N GLY A 22 14.13 12.39 -28.88
CA GLY A 22 14.17 12.74 -27.45
C GLY A 22 12.95 12.19 -26.67
N VAL A 23 11.75 12.38 -27.22
CA VAL A 23 10.52 11.84 -26.60
C VAL A 23 10.53 10.31 -26.55
N LEU A 24 11.00 9.64 -27.62
CA LEU A 24 11.12 8.19 -27.63
C LEU A 24 12.14 7.68 -26.62
N LEU A 25 13.28 8.36 -26.48
CA LEU A 25 14.30 8.02 -25.48
C LEU A 25 13.72 8.18 -24.05
N ILE A 26 13.04 9.28 -23.75
CA ILE A 26 12.39 9.49 -22.46
C ILE A 26 11.35 8.38 -22.19
N ARG A 27 10.54 8.03 -23.20
CA ARG A 27 9.46 7.06 -23.04
C ARG A 27 9.93 5.61 -22.90
N PHE A 28 11.02 5.21 -23.58
CA PHE A 28 11.42 3.81 -23.68
C PHE A 28 12.76 3.49 -22.98
N VAL A 29 13.65 4.48 -22.84
CA VAL A 29 14.99 4.27 -22.25
C VAL A 29 15.07 4.88 -20.85
N PHE A 30 14.61 6.13 -20.68
CA PHE A 30 14.73 6.88 -19.41
C PHE A 30 13.40 7.00 -18.66
N ARG A 31 12.46 6.11 -18.94
CA ARG A 31 11.12 6.17 -18.33
C ARG A 31 11.18 6.11 -16.81
N ASP A 32 11.98 5.19 -16.28
CA ASP A 32 12.04 4.95 -14.85
C ASP A 32 12.80 6.06 -14.13
N GLU A 33 13.87 6.59 -14.71
CA GLU A 33 14.62 7.73 -14.17
C GLU A 33 13.76 9.01 -14.13
N VAL A 34 13.01 9.27 -15.21
CA VAL A 34 12.10 10.44 -15.26
C VAL A 34 10.94 10.27 -14.27
N ALA A 35 10.40 9.06 -14.16
CA ALA A 35 9.37 8.75 -13.17
C ALA A 35 9.90 8.95 -11.75
N ASN A 36 11.08 8.41 -11.45
CA ASN A 36 11.73 8.55 -10.14
C ASN A 36 11.98 10.02 -9.79
N PHE A 37 12.52 10.80 -10.73
CA PHE A 37 12.74 12.22 -10.54
C PHE A 37 11.42 12.99 -10.27
N ALA A 38 10.36 12.68 -11.02
CA ALA A 38 9.04 13.30 -10.81
C ALA A 38 8.44 12.93 -9.45
N TYR A 39 8.61 11.68 -9.02
CA TYR A 39 8.21 11.23 -7.68
C TYR A 39 9.03 11.88 -6.58
N GLU A 40 10.34 12.06 -6.80
CA GLU A 40 11.24 12.75 -5.86
C GLU A 40 10.80 14.20 -5.62
N LEU A 41 10.49 14.93 -6.68
CA LEU A 41 9.98 16.29 -6.59
C LEU A 41 8.65 16.36 -5.81
N ARG A 42 7.68 15.50 -6.16
CA ARG A 42 6.39 15.43 -5.46
C ARG A 42 6.53 14.96 -4.03
N GLY A 43 7.44 14.02 -3.79
CA GLY A 43 7.72 13.52 -2.44
C GLY A 43 8.21 14.59 -1.49
N LYS A 44 9.07 15.50 -1.95
CA LYS A 44 9.53 16.66 -1.16
C LYS A 44 8.37 17.56 -0.73
N GLU A 45 7.47 17.89 -1.64
CA GLU A 45 6.27 18.67 -1.35
C GLU A 45 5.40 18.00 -0.28
N HIS A 46 5.17 16.69 -0.41
CA HIS A 46 4.39 15.94 0.57
C HIS A 46 5.09 15.86 1.94
N ILE A 47 6.41 15.69 1.97
CA ILE A 47 7.18 15.71 3.23
C ILE A 47 7.08 17.07 3.90
N GLU A 48 7.20 18.17 3.16
CA GLU A 48 7.02 19.52 3.68
C GLU A 48 5.62 19.74 4.27
N LEU A 49 4.58 19.25 3.57
CA LEU A 49 3.20 19.29 4.09
C LEU A 49 3.04 18.48 5.37
N LEU A 50 3.65 17.31 5.47
CA LEU A 50 3.66 16.51 6.70
C LEU A 50 4.40 17.21 7.84
N GLN A 51 5.54 17.82 7.57
CA GLN A 51 6.32 18.59 8.56
C GLN A 51 5.52 19.78 9.11
N MET A 52 4.75 20.45 8.26
CA MET A 52 3.85 21.54 8.68
C MET A 52 2.68 21.05 9.52
N ALA A 53 2.26 19.79 9.32
CA ALA A 53 1.11 19.17 9.99
C ALA A 53 1.54 18.17 11.08
N ASN A 54 2.73 18.33 11.67
CA ASN A 54 3.32 17.35 12.59
C ASN A 54 2.63 17.23 13.96
N GLN A 55 1.60 18.03 14.23
CA GLN A 55 0.85 17.95 15.48
C GLN A 55 -0.28 16.92 15.36
N TYR A 56 -0.19 15.87 16.17
CA TYR A 56 -1.32 14.98 16.38
C TYR A 56 -2.39 15.71 17.19
N GLN A 57 -3.59 15.83 16.64
CA GLN A 57 -4.73 16.17 17.46
C GLN A 57 -5.13 14.90 18.22
N SER A 58 -4.90 14.92 19.51
CA SER A 58 -5.46 13.89 20.41
C SER A 58 -6.97 14.02 20.36
N ASP A 59 -7.63 13.00 19.81
CA ASP A 59 -9.09 12.93 19.91
C ASP A 59 -9.46 12.65 21.36
N THR A 60 -10.33 13.46 21.92
CA THR A 60 -10.83 13.27 23.28
C THR A 60 -11.90 12.17 23.38
N ILE A 61 -12.31 11.62 22.26
CA ILE A 61 -13.30 10.56 22.17
C ILE A 61 -12.60 9.21 22.35
N ASN A 62 -12.78 8.62 23.52
CA ASN A 62 -12.31 7.26 23.82
C ASN A 62 -13.29 6.26 23.18
N ILE A 63 -13.08 5.88 21.92
CA ILE A 63 -13.86 4.84 21.27
C ILE A 63 -13.32 3.48 21.71
N ALA A 64 -14.14 2.69 22.38
CA ALA A 64 -13.85 1.29 22.63
C ALA A 64 -14.03 0.50 21.34
N PHE A 65 -12.94 -0.02 20.79
CA PHE A 65 -12.98 -0.90 19.63
C PHE A 65 -13.21 -2.34 20.10
N GLU A 66 -14.21 -3.01 19.52
CA GLU A 66 -14.34 -4.46 19.64
C GLU A 66 -13.32 -5.12 18.72
N LEU A 67 -12.29 -5.73 19.31
CA LEU A 67 -11.19 -6.37 18.59
C LEU A 67 -11.34 -7.90 18.55
N SER A 68 -12.60 -8.38 18.55
CA SER A 68 -12.96 -9.79 18.47
C SER A 68 -14.07 -10.03 17.46
N SER A 69 -14.10 -11.22 16.88
CA SER A 69 -15.20 -11.66 16.02
C SER A 69 -16.18 -12.53 16.81
N PRO A 70 -17.50 -12.49 16.52
CA PRO A 70 -18.45 -13.46 17.07
C PRO A 70 -17.97 -14.90 16.86
N ALA A 71 -18.13 -15.75 17.88
CA ALA A 71 -17.49 -17.07 17.92
C ALA A 71 -17.90 -18.00 16.77
N ASP A 72 -19.17 -17.97 16.35
CA ASP A 72 -19.71 -18.72 15.24
C ASP A 72 -19.15 -18.25 13.90
N LYS A 73 -19.14 -16.94 13.66
CA LYS A 73 -18.54 -16.32 12.47
C LYS A 73 -17.02 -16.57 12.41
N ALA A 74 -16.34 -16.41 13.55
CA ALA A 74 -14.91 -16.72 13.61
C ALA A 74 -14.62 -18.16 13.26
N LYS A 75 -15.43 -19.11 13.77
CA LYS A 75 -15.29 -20.53 13.42
C LYS A 75 -15.52 -20.78 11.95
N GLU A 76 -16.58 -20.21 11.36
CA GLU A 76 -16.89 -20.35 9.93
C GLU A 76 -15.71 -19.91 9.06
N ILE A 77 -15.12 -18.74 9.34
CA ILE A 77 -13.98 -18.21 8.60
C ILE A 77 -12.75 -19.12 8.76
N ARG A 78 -12.43 -19.57 10.00
CA ARG A 78 -11.29 -20.47 10.23
C ARG A 78 -11.43 -21.79 9.48
N ASP A 79 -12.62 -22.39 9.54
CA ASP A 79 -12.88 -23.65 8.85
C ASP A 79 -12.76 -23.49 7.33
N TYR A 80 -13.34 -22.42 6.78
CA TYR A 80 -13.33 -22.15 5.35
C TYR A 80 -11.91 -21.97 4.78
N PHE A 81 -11.08 -21.16 5.46
CA PHE A 81 -9.71 -20.85 5.03
C PHE A 81 -8.65 -21.76 5.66
N GLN A 82 -9.05 -22.75 6.49
CA GLN A 82 -8.16 -23.66 7.21
C GLN A 82 -7.12 -22.93 8.07
N LEU A 83 -7.51 -21.82 8.70
CA LEU A 83 -6.59 -20.93 9.41
C LEU A 83 -5.95 -21.57 10.64
N ASP A 84 -6.61 -22.52 11.29
CA ASP A 84 -6.07 -23.22 12.47
C ASP A 84 -4.77 -23.98 12.12
N SER A 85 -4.64 -24.51 10.90
CA SER A 85 -3.40 -25.13 10.42
C SER A 85 -2.28 -24.09 10.26
N LEU A 86 -2.59 -22.93 9.67
CA LEU A 86 -1.61 -21.85 9.50
C LEU A 86 -1.09 -21.34 10.84
N ILE A 87 -2.00 -21.15 11.81
CA ILE A 87 -1.63 -20.72 13.17
C ILE A 87 -0.73 -21.76 13.86
N LYS A 88 -1.07 -23.05 13.74
CA LYS A 88 -0.29 -24.13 14.34
C LYS A 88 1.14 -24.22 13.79
N GLU A 89 1.32 -23.88 12.52
CA GLU A 89 2.62 -23.87 11.84
C GLU A 89 3.41 -22.57 12.07
N SER A 90 2.80 -21.58 12.71
CA SER A 90 3.41 -20.27 12.92
C SER A 90 4.22 -20.23 14.22
N ASN A 91 5.36 -19.52 14.19
CA ASN A 91 6.27 -19.38 15.32
C ASN A 91 5.83 -18.33 16.35
N ASN A 92 5.09 -17.33 15.91
CA ASN A 92 4.62 -16.20 16.72
C ASN A 92 3.48 -15.47 15.98
N THR A 93 2.89 -14.45 16.64
CA THR A 93 1.78 -13.67 16.06
C THR A 93 2.16 -12.99 14.74
N TRP A 94 3.41 -12.53 14.60
CA TRP A 94 3.88 -11.91 13.36
C TRP A 94 3.94 -12.87 12.19
N ASP A 95 4.51 -14.07 12.39
CA ASP A 95 4.57 -15.11 11.36
C ASP A 95 3.16 -15.54 10.93
N ALA A 96 2.25 -15.74 11.90
CA ALA A 96 0.84 -16.00 11.64
C ALA A 96 0.18 -14.89 10.82
N THR A 97 0.43 -13.64 11.17
CA THR A 97 -0.09 -12.47 10.46
C THR A 97 0.33 -12.47 8.99
N LEU A 98 1.60 -12.70 8.70
CA LEU A 98 2.10 -12.69 7.33
C LEU A 98 1.55 -13.86 6.49
N ARG A 99 1.45 -15.07 7.06
CA ARG A 99 0.85 -16.23 6.40
C ARG A 99 -0.62 -16.00 6.06
N ILE A 100 -1.38 -15.42 6.98
CA ILE A 100 -2.79 -15.06 6.74
C ILE A 100 -2.89 -13.92 5.73
N ALA A 101 -2.01 -12.91 5.80
CA ALA A 101 -2.00 -11.80 4.85
C ALA A 101 -1.77 -12.25 3.40
N GLN A 102 -1.03 -13.35 3.17
CA GLN A 102 -0.85 -13.94 1.85
C GLN A 102 -2.17 -14.39 1.21
N ILE A 103 -3.17 -14.78 2.01
CA ILE A 103 -4.50 -15.13 1.47
C ILE A 103 -5.15 -13.90 0.84
N ALA A 104 -5.23 -12.78 1.55
CA ALA A 104 -5.78 -11.55 1.00
C ALA A 104 -4.93 -11.03 -0.18
N ALA A 105 -3.61 -11.09 -0.07
CA ALA A 105 -2.66 -10.66 -1.09
C ALA A 105 -2.66 -11.53 -2.36
N SER A 106 -3.22 -12.75 -2.31
CA SER A 106 -3.34 -13.60 -3.51
C SER A 106 -4.35 -13.09 -4.53
N ILE A 107 -5.23 -12.17 -4.12
CA ILE A 107 -6.18 -11.50 -5.00
C ILE A 107 -5.47 -10.26 -5.58
N LYS A 108 -5.52 -10.09 -6.90
CA LYS A 108 -4.84 -8.96 -7.57
C LYS A 108 -5.43 -7.62 -7.17
N HIS A 109 -4.62 -6.55 -7.24
CA HIS A 109 -5.15 -5.19 -7.13
C HIS A 109 -6.02 -4.84 -8.34
N ASP A 110 -7.22 -4.28 -8.09
CA ASP A 110 -8.13 -3.76 -9.11
C ASP A 110 -9.17 -2.81 -8.48
N ASN A 111 -9.87 -2.07 -9.31
CA ASN A 111 -11.04 -1.28 -8.91
C ASN A 111 -12.26 -1.79 -9.67
N PRO A 112 -12.86 -2.91 -9.23
CA PRO A 112 -13.90 -3.59 -9.98
C PRO A 112 -15.19 -2.75 -10.10
N ASP A 113 -15.85 -2.90 -11.26
CA ASP A 113 -17.19 -2.42 -11.51
C ASP A 113 -17.99 -3.54 -12.19
N PRO A 114 -19.06 -4.10 -11.59
CA PRO A 114 -19.60 -3.74 -10.29
C PRO A 114 -18.70 -4.12 -9.10
N ARG A 115 -18.90 -3.46 -7.95
CA ARG A 115 -18.21 -3.77 -6.70
C ARG A 115 -18.87 -4.94 -5.98
N PRO A 116 -18.15 -5.65 -5.10
CA PRO A 116 -18.77 -6.61 -4.19
C PRO A 116 -19.89 -5.94 -3.37
N ILE A 117 -20.99 -6.65 -3.14
CA ILE A 117 -22.11 -6.17 -2.34
C ILE A 117 -21.91 -6.49 -0.86
N LYS A 118 -21.32 -7.63 -0.57
CA LYS A 118 -21.03 -8.09 0.78
C LYS A 118 -19.54 -7.99 1.08
N TYR A 119 -19.22 -7.52 2.27
CA TYR A 119 -17.85 -7.22 2.70
C TYR A 119 -17.45 -8.06 3.92
N ASN A 120 -17.59 -9.39 3.83
CA ASN A 120 -16.96 -10.32 4.76
C ASN A 120 -15.97 -11.22 4.01
N ALA A 121 -15.04 -11.85 4.73
CA ALA A 121 -13.91 -12.55 4.11
C ALA A 121 -14.34 -13.65 3.13
N ILE A 122 -15.37 -14.45 3.44
CA ILE A 122 -15.83 -15.56 2.61
C ILE A 122 -16.54 -15.04 1.36
N ASP A 123 -17.51 -14.12 1.52
CA ASP A 123 -18.24 -13.55 0.38
C ASP A 123 -17.30 -12.79 -0.57
N LEU A 124 -16.28 -12.08 -0.05
CA LEU A 124 -15.27 -11.40 -0.86
C LEU A 124 -14.43 -12.41 -1.64
N TRP A 125 -14.00 -13.49 -0.99
CA TRP A 125 -13.22 -14.54 -1.63
C TRP A 125 -13.98 -15.22 -2.76
N GLU A 126 -15.24 -15.62 -2.51
CA GLU A 126 -16.08 -16.25 -3.52
C GLU A 126 -16.39 -15.27 -4.66
N TRP A 127 -16.67 -14.00 -4.34
CA TRP A 127 -16.88 -12.97 -5.37
C TRP A 127 -15.67 -12.80 -6.29
N ALA A 128 -14.46 -12.76 -5.74
CA ALA A 128 -13.24 -12.64 -6.53
C ALA A 128 -13.02 -13.84 -7.47
N LYS A 129 -13.34 -15.05 -7.01
CA LYS A 129 -13.26 -16.27 -7.83
C LYS A 129 -14.29 -16.27 -8.94
N GLU A 130 -15.56 -15.91 -8.64
CA GLU A 130 -16.66 -15.91 -9.59
C GLU A 130 -16.42 -14.90 -10.71
N HIS A 131 -15.95 -13.70 -10.38
CA HIS A 131 -15.78 -12.62 -11.34
C HIS A 131 -14.37 -12.56 -11.97
N ALA A 132 -13.44 -13.42 -11.54
CA ALA A 132 -12.02 -13.38 -11.91
C ALA A 132 -11.41 -11.97 -11.80
N ASN A 133 -11.87 -11.20 -10.82
CA ASN A 133 -11.57 -9.79 -10.63
C ASN A 133 -10.70 -9.57 -9.39
N GLY A 134 -10.23 -8.34 -9.20
CA GLY A 134 -9.38 -7.94 -8.08
C GLY A 134 -10.09 -7.01 -7.10
N PHE A 135 -9.35 -6.56 -6.11
CA PHE A 135 -9.81 -5.65 -5.06
C PHE A 135 -8.98 -4.38 -5.00
N ASN A 136 -9.58 -3.30 -4.53
CA ASN A 136 -8.82 -2.13 -4.11
C ASN A 136 -8.27 -2.32 -2.69
N CYS A 137 -7.40 -1.40 -2.26
CA CYS A 137 -6.74 -1.44 -0.96
C CYS A 137 -7.73 -1.60 0.22
N ARG A 138 -8.89 -0.94 0.17
CA ARG A 138 -9.92 -1.05 1.22
C ARG A 138 -10.49 -2.46 1.32
N THR A 139 -10.80 -3.07 0.20
CA THR A 139 -11.38 -4.42 0.17
C THR A 139 -10.36 -5.47 0.62
N HIS A 140 -9.09 -5.34 0.20
CA HIS A 140 -7.99 -6.16 0.72
C HIS A 140 -7.86 -6.05 2.24
N SER A 141 -7.87 -4.82 2.77
CA SER A 141 -7.74 -4.57 4.21
C SER A 141 -8.92 -5.11 5.02
N ILE A 142 -10.16 -5.01 4.50
CA ILE A 142 -11.35 -5.57 5.15
C ILE A 142 -11.27 -7.10 5.20
N MET A 143 -10.85 -7.73 4.10
CA MET A 143 -10.66 -9.18 4.08
C MET A 143 -9.61 -9.63 5.09
N LEU A 144 -8.43 -9.00 5.10
CA LEU A 144 -7.39 -9.31 6.09
C LEU A 144 -7.86 -9.06 7.52
N TYR A 145 -8.62 -7.99 7.75
CA TYR A 145 -9.20 -7.68 9.07
C TYR A 145 -10.02 -8.84 9.63
N GLU A 146 -10.94 -9.38 8.85
CA GLU A 146 -11.79 -10.49 9.31
C GLU A 146 -11.03 -11.81 9.47
N LEU A 147 -10.10 -12.11 8.57
CA LEU A 147 -9.24 -13.29 8.69
C LEU A 147 -8.45 -13.27 10.00
N LEU A 148 -7.80 -12.15 10.34
CA LEU A 148 -7.00 -12.01 11.55
C LEU A 148 -7.87 -12.03 12.82
N LEU A 149 -9.01 -11.35 12.83
CA LEU A 149 -9.92 -11.38 13.97
C LEU A 149 -10.47 -12.78 14.23
N SER A 150 -10.72 -13.57 13.19
CA SER A 150 -11.25 -14.93 13.33
C SER A 150 -10.32 -15.86 14.10
N VAL A 151 -9.02 -15.58 14.11
CA VAL A 151 -7.99 -16.33 14.86
C VAL A 151 -7.53 -15.60 16.13
N GLY A 152 -8.24 -14.54 16.54
CA GLY A 152 -7.93 -13.79 17.75
C GLY A 152 -6.76 -12.81 17.65
N ILE A 153 -6.29 -12.49 16.43
CA ILE A 153 -5.27 -11.48 16.22
C ILE A 153 -5.94 -10.11 16.07
N ALA A 154 -5.76 -9.26 17.07
CA ALA A 154 -6.33 -7.92 17.10
C ALA A 154 -5.72 -7.04 16.00
N ASN A 155 -6.57 -6.39 15.22
CA ASN A 155 -6.13 -5.49 14.17
C ASN A 155 -7.19 -4.43 13.85
N ARG A 156 -6.79 -3.39 13.13
CA ARG A 156 -7.63 -2.25 12.72
C ARG A 156 -7.45 -1.98 11.25
N VAL A 157 -8.53 -1.61 10.57
CA VAL A 157 -8.46 -1.05 9.21
C VAL A 157 -8.23 0.45 9.31
N ILE A 158 -7.12 0.94 8.76
CA ILE A 158 -6.71 2.35 8.81
C ILE A 158 -6.77 2.93 7.40
N THR A 159 -7.50 4.04 7.26
CA THR A 159 -7.48 4.84 6.03
C THR A 159 -6.44 5.94 6.18
N CYS A 160 -5.43 5.90 5.32
CA CYS A 160 -4.40 6.91 5.18
C CYS A 160 -4.82 7.86 4.05
N SER A 161 -4.88 9.17 4.34
CA SER A 161 -5.40 10.16 3.41
C SER A 161 -4.42 11.32 3.25
N PRO A 162 -4.30 11.88 2.03
CA PRO A 162 -3.47 13.06 1.81
C PRO A 162 -3.86 14.23 2.70
N LYS A 163 -2.88 15.03 3.08
CA LYS A 163 -3.11 16.32 3.75
C LYS A 163 -3.87 17.28 2.86
N ASP A 164 -3.63 17.24 1.56
CA ASP A 164 -4.43 17.98 0.58
C ASP A 164 -5.82 17.38 0.45
N THR A 165 -6.81 18.06 0.98
CA THR A 165 -8.22 17.62 0.95
C THR A 165 -8.86 17.64 -0.44
N THR A 166 -8.20 18.22 -1.43
CA THR A 166 -8.65 18.19 -2.84
C THR A 166 -8.21 16.94 -3.56
N ASP A 167 -7.16 16.28 -3.08
CA ASP A 167 -6.73 14.95 -3.55
C ASP A 167 -7.66 13.88 -2.94
N ARG A 168 -8.39 13.19 -3.80
CA ARG A 168 -9.34 12.14 -3.41
C ARG A 168 -8.69 10.75 -3.29
N ASP A 169 -7.41 10.65 -3.59
CA ASP A 169 -6.68 9.40 -3.41
C ASP A 169 -6.55 9.09 -1.91
N CYS A 170 -6.55 7.82 -1.58
CA CYS A 170 -6.30 7.34 -0.23
C CYS A 170 -5.72 5.94 -0.30
N HIS A 171 -5.04 5.54 0.77
CA HIS A 171 -4.61 4.16 0.92
C HIS A 171 -5.19 3.55 2.18
N VAL A 172 -5.53 2.27 2.14
CA VAL A 172 -6.13 1.56 3.27
C VAL A 172 -5.29 0.33 3.60
N VAL A 173 -4.91 0.22 4.85
CA VAL A 173 -4.04 -0.84 5.36
C VAL A 173 -4.54 -1.39 6.69
N ASN A 174 -3.89 -2.42 7.21
CA ASN A 174 -4.14 -2.92 8.54
C ASN A 174 -3.04 -2.47 9.51
N SER A 175 -3.45 -2.12 10.72
CA SER A 175 -2.57 -1.98 11.89
C SER A 175 -2.84 -3.18 12.80
N VAL A 176 -1.84 -4.04 12.98
CA VAL A 176 -1.96 -5.33 13.68
C VAL A 176 -1.25 -5.25 15.01
N TRP A 177 -1.89 -5.71 16.08
CA TRP A 177 -1.31 -5.77 17.41
C TRP A 177 -0.44 -7.02 17.59
N LEU A 178 0.81 -6.82 17.96
CA LEU A 178 1.76 -7.89 18.28
C LEU A 178 2.01 -7.92 19.79
N PRO A 179 1.38 -8.84 20.53
CA PRO A 179 1.52 -8.92 21.99
C PRO A 179 2.97 -9.15 22.42
N GLU A 180 3.71 -9.96 21.67
CA GLU A 180 5.13 -10.26 21.94
C GLU A 180 6.06 -9.05 21.81
N LYS A 181 5.62 -7.99 21.15
CA LYS A 181 6.35 -6.74 20.97
C LYS A 181 5.68 -5.56 21.69
N ASN A 182 4.49 -5.77 22.26
CA ASN A 182 3.65 -4.73 22.88
C ASN A 182 3.48 -3.52 21.93
N LYS A 183 3.15 -3.78 20.65
CA LYS A 183 3.14 -2.72 19.65
C LYS A 183 2.19 -3.02 18.48
N TRP A 184 1.67 -1.96 17.88
CA TRP A 184 0.97 -1.99 16.60
C TRP A 184 1.96 -1.96 15.44
N VAL A 185 1.69 -2.71 14.38
CA VAL A 185 2.54 -2.81 13.19
C VAL A 185 1.71 -2.69 11.93
N MET A 186 2.22 -1.98 10.93
CA MET A 186 1.56 -1.83 9.63
C MET A 186 1.73 -3.08 8.78
N VAL A 187 0.62 -3.53 8.19
CA VAL A 187 0.57 -4.57 7.15
C VAL A 187 -0.29 -4.09 5.99
N ASP A 188 0.26 -4.12 4.80
CA ASP A 188 -0.39 -3.74 3.55
C ASP A 188 -0.60 -4.97 2.68
N SER A 189 -1.80 -5.54 2.71
CA SER A 189 -2.14 -6.71 1.91
C SER A 189 -2.32 -6.40 0.42
N ASP A 190 -2.63 -5.15 0.07
CA ASP A 190 -2.75 -4.70 -1.32
C ASP A 190 -1.40 -4.54 -2.02
N LYS A 191 -0.40 -4.01 -1.31
CA LYS A 191 0.98 -3.85 -1.81
C LYS A 191 1.91 -4.98 -1.38
N HIS A 192 1.37 -5.99 -0.68
CA HIS A 192 2.13 -7.14 -0.14
C HIS A 192 3.30 -6.71 0.75
N ALA A 193 3.14 -5.63 1.52
CA ALA A 193 4.24 -4.95 2.16
C ALA A 193 4.07 -4.78 3.68
N TYR A 194 5.20 -4.67 4.36
CA TYR A 194 5.36 -4.15 5.71
C TYR A 194 6.65 -3.35 5.80
N CYS A 195 6.81 -2.57 6.85
CA CYS A 195 7.97 -1.70 6.99
C CYS A 195 8.84 -2.04 8.19
N THR A 196 10.15 -1.83 8.03
CA THR A 196 11.13 -1.94 9.11
C THR A 196 12.08 -0.74 9.12
N ASP A 197 12.69 -0.51 10.29
CA ASP A 197 13.83 0.40 10.39
C ASP A 197 15.12 -0.26 9.90
N LYS A 198 16.25 0.45 9.99
CA LYS A 198 17.58 -0.04 9.61
C LYS A 198 18.09 -1.23 10.44
N ASN A 199 17.49 -1.46 11.61
CA ASN A 199 17.84 -2.56 12.52
C ASN A 199 16.89 -3.77 12.35
N GLY A 200 15.93 -3.69 11.41
CA GLY A 200 14.92 -4.72 11.18
C GLY A 200 13.74 -4.68 12.14
N ASN A 201 13.57 -3.63 12.94
CA ASN A 201 12.42 -3.48 13.81
C ASN A 201 11.20 -3.12 12.96
N LEU A 202 10.09 -3.84 13.17
CA LEU A 202 8.81 -3.58 12.52
C LEU A 202 8.28 -2.18 12.88
N LEU A 203 7.67 -1.49 11.93
CA LEU A 203 7.19 -0.12 12.11
C LEU A 203 5.65 -0.07 12.18
N SER A 204 5.13 0.77 13.08
CA SER A 204 3.75 1.23 13.06
C SER A 204 3.55 2.34 12.01
N LEU A 205 2.29 2.71 11.73
CA LEU A 205 1.99 3.84 10.84
C LEU A 205 2.52 5.17 11.41
N GLU A 206 2.41 5.35 12.72
CA GLU A 206 2.90 6.52 13.42
C GLU A 206 4.43 6.62 13.30
N GLU A 207 5.14 5.52 13.54
CA GLU A 207 6.60 5.49 13.39
C GLU A 207 7.04 5.69 11.94
N MET A 208 6.29 5.19 10.96
CA MET A 208 6.54 5.46 9.54
C MET A 208 6.39 6.94 9.24
N ARG A 209 5.31 7.57 9.73
CA ARG A 209 5.05 8.99 9.55
C ARG A 209 6.16 9.85 10.17
N ASP A 210 6.55 9.58 11.40
CA ASP A 210 7.62 10.30 12.09
C ASP A 210 8.96 10.19 11.32
N ARG A 211 9.29 8.99 10.83
CA ARG A 211 10.49 8.76 10.01
C ARG A 211 10.46 9.50 8.69
N ILE A 212 9.30 9.58 8.03
CA ILE A 212 9.15 10.36 6.79
C ILE A 212 9.37 11.85 7.07
N ILE A 213 8.77 12.38 8.15
CA ILE A 213 8.94 13.77 8.59
C ILE A 213 10.42 14.09 8.88
N MET A 214 11.10 13.17 9.55
CA MET A 214 12.53 13.31 9.93
C MET A 214 13.47 12.90 8.78
N GLN A 215 12.94 12.42 7.65
CA GLN A 215 13.71 11.88 6.53
C GLN A 215 14.65 10.73 6.95
N GLU A 216 14.19 9.91 7.89
CA GLU A 216 14.91 8.73 8.36
C GLU A 216 14.63 7.51 7.46
N TYR A 217 15.53 6.52 7.56
CA TYR A 217 15.46 5.29 6.77
C TYR A 217 14.22 4.45 7.11
N ILE A 218 13.48 4.05 6.07
CA ILE A 218 12.41 3.05 6.11
C ILE A 218 12.73 1.98 5.06
N ASN A 219 12.69 0.72 5.47
CA ASN A 219 12.79 -0.39 4.56
C ASN A 219 11.40 -0.98 4.29
N PHE A 220 10.98 -1.00 3.03
CA PHE A 220 9.76 -1.65 2.58
C PHE A 220 10.08 -3.10 2.23
N ASN A 221 9.49 -4.03 2.98
CA ASN A 221 9.68 -5.47 2.82
C ASN A 221 8.45 -6.06 2.15
N SER A 222 8.63 -7.04 1.27
CA SER A 222 7.54 -7.84 0.74
C SER A 222 7.40 -9.15 1.54
N PHE A 223 6.17 -9.59 1.76
CA PHE A 223 5.88 -10.92 2.32
C PHE A 223 5.40 -11.93 1.26
N THR A 224 5.45 -11.54 -0.02
CA THR A 224 5.22 -12.44 -1.16
C THR A 224 6.45 -12.46 -2.06
N VAL A 225 6.53 -13.49 -2.93
CA VAL A 225 7.65 -13.66 -3.87
C VAL A 225 7.67 -12.58 -4.95
N ASP A 226 6.52 -12.04 -5.30
CA ASP A 226 6.37 -10.92 -6.24
C ASP A 226 6.76 -9.61 -5.58
N SER A 227 8.07 -9.46 -5.32
CA SER A 227 8.61 -8.27 -4.68
C SER A 227 8.30 -7.02 -5.52
N ILE A 228 7.67 -6.05 -4.89
CA ILE A 228 7.49 -4.72 -5.48
C ILE A 228 8.88 -4.10 -5.65
N ASN A 229 9.39 -4.12 -6.87
CA ASN A 229 10.70 -3.60 -7.21
C ASN A 229 10.72 -2.06 -7.29
N ARG A 230 9.96 -1.37 -6.41
CA ARG A 230 9.77 0.08 -6.41
C ARG A 230 9.82 0.65 -5.00
N LYS A 231 10.91 0.37 -4.27
CA LYS A 231 11.11 0.86 -2.90
C LYS A 231 10.95 2.38 -2.78
N ASP A 232 11.48 3.11 -3.76
CA ASP A 232 11.43 4.58 -3.77
C ASP A 232 10.03 5.13 -4.00
N LEU A 233 9.22 4.49 -4.86
CA LEU A 233 7.84 4.88 -5.12
C LEU A 233 6.95 4.71 -3.89
N LEU A 234 7.12 3.62 -3.15
CA LEU A 234 6.38 3.39 -1.91
C LEU A 234 6.69 4.48 -0.88
N HIS A 235 7.93 4.94 -0.78
CA HIS A 235 8.30 6.01 0.14
C HIS A 235 7.54 7.31 -0.16
N TYR A 236 7.54 7.78 -1.40
CA TYR A 236 6.83 9.01 -1.78
C TYR A 236 5.31 8.85 -1.72
N TYR A 237 4.79 7.69 -2.08
CA TYR A 237 3.38 7.38 -1.96
C TYR A 237 2.92 7.46 -0.49
N TRP A 238 3.72 6.95 0.43
CA TRP A 238 3.46 7.03 1.86
C TRP A 238 3.61 8.45 2.41
N ALA A 239 4.58 9.23 1.91
CA ALA A 239 4.69 10.64 2.28
C ALA A 239 3.43 11.45 1.96
N LYS A 240 2.72 11.08 0.88
CA LYS A 240 1.43 11.69 0.53
C LYS A 240 0.30 11.25 1.46
N ASN A 241 0.26 10.00 1.87
CA ASN A 241 -0.91 9.37 2.49
C ASN A 241 -0.80 9.21 4.02
N LEU A 242 0.29 9.59 4.67
CA LEU A 242 0.49 9.55 6.12
C LEU A 242 0.39 10.93 6.75
#